data_2282ed047312f7be038079d8a501e5ea
#
_entry.id   2282ed047312f7be038079d8a501e5ea
#
_cell.length_a   1.000
_cell.length_b   1.000
_cell.length_c   1.000
_cell.angle_alpha   90.00
_cell.angle_beta   90.00
_cell.angle_gamma   90.00
#
_symmetry.space_group_name_H-M   'P 1'
#
loop_
_entity.id
_entity.type
_entity.pdbx_description
1 polymer ?
#
loop_
_entity_poly.entity_id
_entity_poly.type
_entity_poly.pdbx_seq_one_letter_code
_entity_poly.pdbx_strand_id
1 'polypeptide(L)'
;MNIDIFIPARLDSSRLPKKHLKKINNIPIIELLVQRLKKVKDVRNIIVCTTNKKSDDELVKFLVKKKILYFRGDDTDILKRFYDAAQKFNTEIIIDVEGDKLYTEPFFVSKIISEMKNNDYDFIIGNDSTKIFNPSDHLIHGIIPAGIKVSSIKKVLKLKNESNKETGYKEIFVNSKNIKKSFFVFNSKLEVPPSLRLTIDYPEDLSFARNIFSILKKDFTYKDILKIIKDNPDLLKKIEKINKKWLKNYNREMENS
;
A
#
# COMPACT_ATOMS: atom_id res chain seq x y z
N MET A 1 20.01 9.57 7.01
CA MET A 1 19.22 8.84 5.99
C MET A 1 17.80 9.39 6.03
N ASN A 2 17.36 10.00 4.93
CA ASN A 2 16.04 10.64 4.83
C ASN A 2 15.01 9.60 4.40
N ILE A 3 14.15 9.18 5.33
CA ILE A 3 13.13 8.16 5.12
C ILE A 3 11.77 8.81 5.18
N ASP A 4 10.98 8.68 4.12
CA ASP A 4 9.61 9.19 4.02
C ASP A 4 8.64 8.08 3.64
N ILE A 5 7.40 8.17 4.11
CA ILE A 5 6.30 7.32 3.62
C ILE A 5 5.67 8.02 2.42
N PHE A 6 5.57 7.29 1.30
CA PHE A 6 4.83 7.73 0.13
C PHE A 6 3.53 6.94 -0.01
N ILE A 7 2.43 7.67 -0.23
CA ILE A 7 1.09 7.10 -0.39
C ILE A 7 0.60 7.43 -1.80
N PRO A 8 0.74 6.52 -2.78
CA PRO A 8 0.14 6.75 -4.10
C PRO A 8 -1.38 6.71 -3.97
N ALA A 9 -2.04 7.78 -4.44
CA ALA A 9 -3.48 7.93 -4.35
C ALA A 9 -4.02 8.76 -5.52
N ARG A 10 -5.11 8.29 -6.18
CA ARG A 10 -5.83 8.98 -7.24
C ARG A 10 -7.33 8.76 -7.13
N LEU A 11 -8.15 9.66 -7.68
CA LEU A 11 -9.60 9.60 -7.57
C LEU A 11 -10.30 8.87 -8.72
N ASP A 12 -9.59 8.59 -9.81
CA ASP A 12 -10.14 7.98 -11.04
C ASP A 12 -10.19 6.44 -11.00
N SER A 13 -10.32 5.85 -9.80
CA SER A 13 -10.50 4.40 -9.65
C SER A 13 -11.81 3.95 -10.32
N SER A 14 -11.73 3.03 -11.29
CA SER A 14 -12.89 2.49 -12.01
C SER A 14 -13.78 1.59 -11.12
N ARG A 15 -13.18 0.83 -10.20
CA ARG A 15 -13.86 -0.13 -9.33
C ARG A 15 -14.55 0.54 -8.13
N LEU A 16 -13.95 1.59 -7.59
CA LEU A 16 -14.49 2.38 -6.47
C LEU A 16 -14.09 3.86 -6.66
N PRO A 17 -14.86 4.64 -7.44
CA PRO A 17 -14.55 6.05 -7.71
C PRO A 17 -14.37 6.84 -6.42
N LYS A 18 -13.36 7.72 -6.40
CA LYS A 18 -13.02 8.57 -5.25
C LYS A 18 -12.76 7.78 -3.96
N LYS A 19 -12.24 6.54 -4.03
CA LYS A 19 -12.09 5.64 -2.88
C LYS A 19 -11.38 6.32 -1.70
N HIS A 20 -10.35 7.11 -1.93
CA HIS A 20 -9.56 7.76 -0.89
C HIS A 20 -10.33 8.82 -0.08
N LEU A 21 -11.40 9.39 -0.66
CA LEU A 21 -12.29 10.35 0.00
C LEU A 21 -13.55 9.69 0.57
N LYS A 22 -13.79 8.40 0.32
CA LYS A 22 -14.88 7.65 0.98
C LYS A 22 -14.62 7.60 2.48
N LYS A 23 -15.71 7.64 3.26
CA LYS A 23 -15.63 7.77 4.71
C LYS A 23 -15.90 6.46 5.45
N ILE A 24 -15.14 6.26 6.52
CA ILE A 24 -15.36 5.27 7.57
C ILE A 24 -15.43 6.07 8.88
N ASN A 25 -16.50 5.90 9.66
CA ASN A 25 -16.77 6.68 10.88
C ASN A 25 -16.61 8.21 10.65
N ASN A 26 -17.18 8.72 9.55
CA ASN A 26 -17.12 10.12 9.11
C ASN A 26 -15.72 10.68 8.74
N ILE A 27 -14.67 9.86 8.75
CA ILE A 27 -13.31 10.26 8.40
C ILE A 27 -12.94 9.65 7.03
N PRO A 28 -12.41 10.42 6.07
CA PRO A 28 -11.94 9.89 4.79
C PRO A 28 -10.84 8.84 4.94
N ILE A 29 -10.85 7.83 4.09
CA ILE A 29 -9.87 6.72 4.11
C ILE A 29 -8.43 7.24 4.13
N ILE A 30 -8.10 8.19 3.26
CA ILE A 30 -6.74 8.75 3.20
C ILE A 30 -6.33 9.42 4.51
N GLU A 31 -7.25 10.11 5.20
CA GLU A 31 -6.98 10.74 6.49
C GLU A 31 -6.76 9.69 7.58
N LEU A 32 -7.59 8.64 7.64
CA LEU A 32 -7.44 7.51 8.55
C LEU A 32 -6.07 6.83 8.38
N LEU A 33 -5.68 6.59 7.11
CA LEU A 33 -4.39 5.99 6.80
C LEU A 33 -3.23 6.87 7.29
N VAL A 34 -3.26 8.16 6.98
CA VAL A 34 -2.23 9.11 7.44
C VAL A 34 -2.17 9.18 8.96
N GLN A 35 -3.33 9.23 9.66
CA GLN A 35 -3.38 9.22 11.13
C GLN A 35 -2.76 7.95 11.71
N ARG A 36 -2.99 6.79 11.08
CA ARG A 36 -2.42 5.52 11.48
C ARG A 36 -0.89 5.50 11.31
N LEU A 37 -0.40 5.99 10.19
CA LEU A 37 1.03 6.02 9.86
C LEU A 37 1.82 7.05 10.68
N LYS A 38 1.17 8.10 11.21
CA LYS A 38 1.81 9.06 12.14
C LYS A 38 2.31 8.42 13.45
N LYS A 39 1.94 7.18 13.74
CA LYS A 39 2.46 6.41 14.89
C LYS A 39 3.86 5.84 14.65
N VAL A 40 4.33 5.82 13.41
CA VAL A 40 5.68 5.37 13.05
C VAL A 40 6.69 6.45 13.41
N LYS A 41 7.67 6.12 14.26
CA LYS A 41 8.62 7.10 14.82
C LYS A 41 9.78 7.46 13.88
N ASP A 42 10.25 6.50 13.08
CA ASP A 42 11.49 6.65 12.27
C ASP A 42 11.23 7.19 10.87
N VAL A 43 10.17 7.97 10.69
CA VAL A 43 9.75 8.58 9.43
C VAL A 43 9.79 10.08 9.54
N ARG A 44 10.41 10.73 8.56
CA ARG A 44 10.50 12.20 8.51
C ARG A 44 9.19 12.83 8.04
N ASN A 45 8.62 12.31 6.94
CA ASN A 45 7.39 12.81 6.34
C ASN A 45 6.47 11.68 5.89
N ILE A 46 5.16 11.99 5.82
CA ILE A 46 4.14 11.19 5.15
C ILE A 46 3.61 12.04 4.01
N ILE A 47 3.80 11.60 2.77
CA ILE A 47 3.53 12.37 1.55
C ILE A 47 2.54 11.60 0.68
N VAL A 48 1.41 12.22 0.37
CA VAL A 48 0.45 11.66 -0.59
C VAL A 48 0.89 12.02 -2.00
N CYS A 49 1.22 11.02 -2.81
CA CYS A 49 1.68 11.17 -4.18
C CYS A 49 0.50 10.97 -5.15
N THR A 50 -0.04 12.08 -5.67
CA THR A 50 -1.18 12.08 -6.60
C THR A 50 -0.79 12.57 -8.00
N THR A 51 -1.73 12.57 -8.94
CA THR A 51 -1.49 12.93 -10.34
C THR A 51 -1.70 14.43 -10.61
N ASN A 52 -1.27 14.89 -11.79
CA ASN A 52 -1.57 16.24 -12.28
C ASN A 52 -2.99 16.36 -12.88
N LYS A 53 -3.72 15.25 -13.00
CA LYS A 53 -5.08 15.25 -13.57
C LYS A 53 -6.04 16.14 -12.77
N LYS A 54 -6.94 16.83 -13.46
CA LYS A 54 -8.01 17.64 -12.84
C LYS A 54 -8.92 16.79 -11.93
N SER A 55 -9.09 15.49 -12.23
CA SER A 55 -9.85 14.57 -11.40
C SER A 55 -9.34 14.49 -9.97
N ASP A 56 -8.04 14.75 -9.73
CA ASP A 56 -7.42 14.69 -8.41
C ASP A 56 -7.42 16.03 -7.65
N ASP A 57 -7.94 17.12 -8.24
CA ASP A 57 -8.00 18.44 -7.59
C ASP A 57 -8.81 18.41 -6.29
N GLU A 58 -9.87 17.61 -6.23
CA GLU A 58 -10.66 17.42 -5.01
C GLU A 58 -9.84 16.79 -3.89
N LEU A 59 -9.00 15.78 -4.22
CA LEU A 59 -8.07 15.19 -3.28
C LEU A 59 -7.07 16.23 -2.78
N VAL A 60 -6.47 16.99 -3.67
CA VAL A 60 -5.50 18.04 -3.32
C VAL A 60 -6.12 19.10 -2.41
N LYS A 61 -7.32 19.61 -2.74
CA LYS A 61 -8.05 20.54 -1.85
C LYS A 61 -8.25 19.97 -0.46
N PHE A 62 -8.60 18.67 -0.37
CA PHE A 62 -8.76 18.00 0.91
C PHE A 62 -7.43 17.91 1.69
N LEU A 63 -6.34 17.50 1.03
CA LEU A 63 -5.01 17.38 1.64
C LEU A 63 -4.50 18.73 2.17
N VAL A 64 -4.66 19.81 1.41
CA VAL A 64 -4.33 21.19 1.84
C VAL A 64 -5.12 21.57 3.08
N LYS A 65 -6.45 21.37 3.07
CA LYS A 65 -7.33 21.65 4.23
C LYS A 65 -6.90 20.91 5.48
N LYS A 66 -6.41 19.67 5.33
CA LYS A 66 -5.97 18.82 6.46
C LYS A 66 -4.48 18.97 6.80
N LYS A 67 -3.75 19.86 6.12
CA LYS A 67 -2.30 20.06 6.28
C LYS A 67 -1.52 18.75 6.12
N ILE A 68 -1.93 17.91 5.17
CA ILE A 68 -1.25 16.68 4.79
C ILE A 68 -0.31 17.01 3.63
N LEU A 69 0.97 16.63 3.75
CA LEU A 69 1.94 16.83 2.67
C LEU A 69 1.54 16.03 1.44
N TYR A 70 1.70 16.63 0.28
CA TYR A 70 1.41 15.99 -0.99
C TYR A 70 2.39 16.39 -2.08
N PHE A 71 2.44 15.56 -3.10
CA PHE A 71 3.13 15.81 -4.37
C PHE A 71 2.20 15.48 -5.52
N ARG A 72 2.18 16.35 -6.53
CA ARG A 72 1.53 16.05 -7.83
C ARG A 72 2.62 15.75 -8.85
N GLY A 73 2.47 14.64 -9.57
CA GLY A 73 3.45 14.20 -10.56
C GLY A 73 2.82 13.43 -11.69
N ASP A 74 3.59 12.56 -12.33
CA ASP A 74 3.19 11.83 -13.53
C ASP A 74 1.79 11.20 -13.41
N ASP A 75 1.00 11.30 -14.48
CA ASP A 75 -0.41 10.93 -14.49
C ASP A 75 -0.65 9.42 -14.57
N THR A 76 0.34 8.68 -15.04
CA THR A 76 0.23 7.24 -15.33
C THR A 76 1.38 6.42 -14.76
N ASP A 77 2.50 7.03 -14.40
CA ASP A 77 3.69 6.33 -13.94
C ASP A 77 3.96 6.57 -12.45
N ILE A 78 3.65 5.57 -11.61
CA ILE A 78 3.88 5.64 -10.16
C ILE A 78 5.37 5.79 -9.84
N LEU A 79 6.25 5.04 -10.50
CA LEU A 79 7.68 5.08 -10.18
C LEU A 79 8.30 6.42 -10.57
N LYS A 80 7.91 6.98 -11.71
CA LYS A 80 8.32 8.33 -12.09
C LYS A 80 7.80 9.35 -11.10
N ARG A 81 6.54 9.26 -10.70
CA ARG A 81 5.93 10.13 -9.67
C ARG A 81 6.68 10.03 -8.34
N PHE A 82 7.05 8.82 -7.91
CA PHE A 82 7.85 8.60 -6.71
C PHE A 82 9.25 9.17 -6.82
N TYR A 83 9.91 8.99 -7.96
CA TYR A 83 11.23 9.55 -8.20
C TYR A 83 11.23 11.08 -8.11
N ASP A 84 10.28 11.74 -8.82
CA ASP A 84 10.18 13.19 -8.84
C ASP A 84 9.81 13.74 -7.43
N ALA A 85 8.92 13.06 -6.69
CA ALA A 85 8.62 13.39 -5.31
C ALA A 85 9.85 13.25 -4.41
N ALA A 86 10.61 12.17 -4.56
CA ALA A 86 11.82 11.94 -3.78
C ALA A 86 12.89 13.02 -4.02
N GLN A 87 13.04 13.49 -5.25
CA GLN A 87 13.92 14.62 -5.57
C GLN A 87 13.45 15.90 -4.85
N LYS A 88 12.14 16.21 -4.93
CA LYS A 88 11.57 17.40 -4.29
C LYS A 88 11.74 17.40 -2.77
N PHE A 89 11.57 16.27 -2.13
CA PHE A 89 11.64 16.14 -0.67
C PHE A 89 13.01 15.68 -0.17
N ASN A 90 13.97 15.49 -1.05
CA ASN A 90 15.30 14.94 -0.72
C ASN A 90 15.19 13.63 0.07
N THR A 91 14.37 12.70 -0.44
CA THR A 91 14.13 11.38 0.17
C THR A 91 15.17 10.38 -0.35
N GLU A 92 15.75 9.58 0.54
CA GLU A 92 16.71 8.52 0.18
C GLU A 92 16.06 7.14 0.16
N ILE A 93 15.12 6.90 1.08
CA ILE A 93 14.34 5.66 1.18
C ILE A 93 12.86 6.02 1.23
N ILE A 94 12.10 5.39 0.36
CA ILE A 94 10.64 5.44 0.33
C ILE A 94 10.09 4.22 1.04
N ILE A 95 9.17 4.43 1.98
CA ILE A 95 8.28 3.39 2.45
C ILE A 95 6.96 3.54 1.70
N ASP A 96 6.71 2.63 0.77
CA ASP A 96 5.54 2.66 -0.09
C ASP A 96 4.36 1.99 0.58
N VAL A 97 3.37 2.82 0.93
CA VAL A 97 2.08 2.40 1.49
C VAL A 97 0.98 2.81 0.52
N GLU A 98 0.45 1.87 -0.25
CA GLU A 98 -0.62 2.16 -1.20
C GLU A 98 -1.86 2.72 -0.49
N GLY A 99 -2.50 3.73 -1.10
CA GLY A 99 -3.58 4.49 -0.46
C GLY A 99 -4.86 3.71 -0.13
N ASP A 100 -4.99 2.49 -0.64
CA ASP A 100 -6.07 1.54 -0.33
C ASP A 100 -5.72 0.55 0.79
N LYS A 101 -4.49 0.57 1.28
CA LYS A 101 -4.00 -0.31 2.35
C LYS A 101 -4.23 0.32 3.72
N LEU A 102 -5.49 0.66 4.04
CA LEU A 102 -5.89 1.31 5.28
C LEU A 102 -5.42 0.57 6.55
N TYR A 103 -5.27 -0.75 6.46
CA TYR A 103 -4.89 -1.60 7.59
C TYR A 103 -3.38 -1.75 7.76
N THR A 104 -2.56 -1.04 6.95
CA THR A 104 -1.10 -1.11 7.08
C THR A 104 -0.67 -0.99 8.53
N GLU A 105 0.10 -1.97 8.99
CA GLU A 105 0.48 -2.09 10.40
C GLU A 105 1.73 -1.24 10.69
N PRO A 106 1.67 -0.24 11.59
CA PRO A 106 2.82 0.61 11.94
C PRO A 106 4.03 -0.19 12.42
N PHE A 107 3.82 -1.32 13.09
CA PHE A 107 4.89 -2.22 13.50
C PHE A 107 5.68 -2.75 12.29
N PHE A 108 4.99 -3.17 11.23
CA PHE A 108 5.68 -3.65 10.03
C PHE A 108 6.35 -2.53 9.25
N VAL A 109 5.77 -1.32 9.26
CA VAL A 109 6.44 -0.13 8.70
C VAL A 109 7.79 0.08 9.39
N SER A 110 7.83 0.06 10.73
CA SER A 110 9.08 0.21 11.50
C SER A 110 10.07 -0.94 11.24
N LYS A 111 9.57 -2.16 11.05
CA LYS A 111 10.43 -3.31 10.70
C LYS A 111 11.07 -3.14 9.31
N ILE A 112 10.30 -2.77 8.30
CA ILE A 112 10.82 -2.51 6.95
C ILE A 112 11.85 -1.37 6.98
N ILE A 113 11.61 -0.30 7.74
CA ILE A 113 12.58 0.79 7.94
C ILE A 113 13.89 0.26 8.54
N SER A 114 13.79 -0.57 9.59
CA SER A 114 14.96 -1.16 10.24
C SER A 114 15.76 -2.03 9.27
N GLU A 115 15.10 -2.86 8.48
CA GLU A 115 15.76 -3.69 7.46
C GLU A 115 16.46 -2.84 6.40
N MET A 116 15.81 -1.77 5.93
CA MET A 116 16.39 -0.86 4.93
C MET A 116 17.58 -0.04 5.48
N LYS A 117 17.59 0.24 6.80
CA LYS A 117 18.71 0.94 7.46
C LYS A 117 19.93 0.04 7.69
N ASN A 118 19.68 -1.21 8.07
CA ASN A 118 20.72 -2.12 8.54
C ASN A 118 21.33 -2.98 7.42
N ASN A 119 20.69 -3.00 6.25
CA ASN A 119 21.12 -3.80 5.12
C ASN A 119 21.20 -2.94 3.85
N ASP A 120 22.09 -3.31 2.93
CA ASP A 120 22.22 -2.63 1.63
C ASP A 120 21.22 -3.19 0.61
N TYR A 121 19.92 -3.13 0.96
CA TYR A 121 18.86 -3.51 0.03
C TYR A 121 18.46 -2.33 -0.86
N ASP A 122 18.21 -2.62 -2.13
CA ASP A 122 17.57 -1.70 -3.07
C ASP A 122 16.04 -1.72 -2.92
N PHE A 123 15.49 -2.90 -2.55
CA PHE A 123 14.06 -3.12 -2.44
C PHE A 123 13.75 -4.22 -1.42
N ILE A 124 12.72 -4.00 -0.60
CA ILE A 124 12.17 -5.01 0.29
C ILE A 124 10.64 -5.00 0.22
N ILE A 125 10.04 -6.17 0.19
CA ILE A 125 8.59 -6.33 0.20
C ILE A 125 8.22 -7.50 1.13
N GLY A 126 7.02 -7.43 1.73
CA GLY A 126 6.51 -8.56 2.49
C GLY A 126 6.20 -9.74 1.58
N ASN A 127 6.79 -10.88 1.90
CA ASN A 127 6.44 -12.17 1.30
C ASN A 127 6.72 -13.26 2.32
N ASP A 128 5.88 -14.26 2.37
CA ASP A 128 6.03 -15.42 3.26
C ASP A 128 6.34 -16.69 2.49
N SER A 129 6.30 -16.66 1.17
CA SER A 129 6.64 -17.81 0.34
C SER A 129 7.90 -17.54 -0.48
N THR A 130 8.65 -18.62 -0.73
CA THR A 130 9.75 -18.64 -1.67
C THR A 130 9.28 -18.54 -3.13
N LYS A 131 7.98 -18.58 -3.36
CA LYS A 131 7.35 -18.35 -4.66
C LYS A 131 7.09 -16.88 -4.82
N ILE A 132 7.85 -16.28 -5.72
CA ILE A 132 7.77 -14.88 -6.09
C ILE A 132 6.30 -14.55 -6.43
N PHE A 133 5.74 -13.59 -5.70
CA PHE A 133 4.46 -12.98 -5.99
C PHE A 133 3.26 -13.91 -6.17
N ASN A 134 2.93 -14.66 -5.14
CA ASN A 134 1.54 -15.11 -5.03
C ASN A 134 0.86 -14.30 -3.93
N PRO A 135 0.06 -13.26 -4.25
CA PRO A 135 -0.63 -12.45 -3.24
C PRO A 135 -1.57 -13.26 -2.35
N SER A 136 -1.82 -14.52 -2.70
CA SER A 136 -2.72 -15.43 -1.99
C SER A 136 -2.04 -16.31 -0.95
N ASP A 137 -0.70 -16.39 -0.93
CA ASP A 137 -0.01 -17.32 -0.05
C ASP A 137 0.41 -16.65 1.26
N HIS A 138 -0.39 -16.82 2.30
CA HIS A 138 -0.04 -16.69 3.71
C HIS A 138 0.23 -15.29 4.28
N LEU A 139 0.40 -14.24 3.48
CA LEU A 139 0.42 -12.86 3.95
C LEU A 139 -0.98 -12.28 3.97
N ILE A 140 -1.28 -11.53 5.03
CA ILE A 140 -2.44 -10.66 5.02
C ILE A 140 -2.15 -9.53 4.02
N HIS A 141 -2.65 -9.68 2.80
CA HIS A 141 -2.48 -8.65 1.78
C HIS A 141 -3.03 -7.30 2.29
N GLY A 142 -2.17 -6.28 2.30
CA GLY A 142 -2.56 -4.93 2.70
C GLY A 142 -2.04 -4.44 4.06
N ILE A 143 -1.26 -5.25 4.82
CA ILE A 143 -0.72 -4.81 6.12
C ILE A 143 0.77 -4.51 6.11
N ILE A 144 1.55 -5.09 5.18
CA ILE A 144 3.00 -4.91 5.09
C ILE A 144 3.31 -3.94 3.93
N PRO A 145 4.07 -2.85 4.17
CA PRO A 145 4.51 -1.94 3.13
C PRO A 145 5.69 -2.50 2.34
N ALA A 146 6.10 -1.81 1.27
CA ALA A 146 7.40 -2.04 0.63
C ALA A 146 8.39 -0.93 1.02
N GLY A 147 9.70 -1.27 1.05
CA GLY A 147 10.80 -0.34 1.17
C GLY A 147 11.54 -0.22 -0.16
N ILE A 148 11.82 1.00 -0.62
CA ILE A 148 12.44 1.28 -1.91
C ILE A 148 13.57 2.29 -1.71
N LYS A 149 14.79 1.94 -2.08
CA LYS A 149 15.90 2.88 -2.16
C LYS A 149 15.76 3.75 -3.40
N VAL A 150 15.74 5.07 -3.26
CA VAL A 150 15.46 5.99 -4.40
C VAL A 150 16.43 5.81 -5.55
N SER A 151 17.71 5.54 -5.26
CA SER A 151 18.72 5.26 -6.29
C SER A 151 18.37 4.05 -7.18
N SER A 152 17.60 3.08 -6.66
CA SER A 152 17.19 1.90 -7.42
C SER A 152 16.04 2.20 -8.38
N ILE A 153 15.19 3.19 -8.09
CA ILE A 153 14.12 3.61 -9.01
C ILE A 153 14.71 4.05 -10.35
N LYS A 154 15.82 4.77 -10.32
CA LYS A 154 16.52 5.22 -11.54
C LYS A 154 17.00 4.05 -12.41
N LYS A 155 17.44 2.95 -11.77
CA LYS A 155 17.82 1.70 -12.47
C LYS A 155 16.59 1.05 -13.12
N VAL A 156 15.49 0.97 -12.36
CA VAL A 156 14.25 0.30 -12.77
C VAL A 156 13.52 1.08 -13.88
N LEU A 157 13.50 2.40 -13.82
CA LEU A 157 12.89 3.24 -14.86
C LEU A 157 13.52 3.03 -16.25
N LYS A 158 14.80 2.64 -16.31
CA LYS A 158 15.48 2.31 -17.58
C LYS A 158 15.09 0.94 -18.13
N LEU A 159 14.58 0.04 -17.29
CA LEU A 159 14.20 -1.33 -17.64
C LEU A 159 12.70 -1.46 -17.91
N LYS A 160 11.95 -0.41 -17.66
CA LYS A 160 10.50 -0.41 -17.68
C LYS A 160 9.97 -0.38 -19.11
N ASN A 161 9.09 -1.33 -19.45
CA ASN A 161 8.26 -1.27 -20.64
C ASN A 161 7.11 -0.26 -20.43
N GLU A 162 6.57 0.34 -21.50
CA GLU A 162 5.51 1.34 -21.41
C GLU A 162 4.23 0.84 -20.72
N SER A 163 3.97 -0.47 -20.74
CA SER A 163 2.79 -1.13 -20.19
C SER A 163 2.72 -1.13 -18.65
N ASN A 164 3.87 -1.16 -17.94
CA ASN A 164 3.92 -1.36 -16.49
C ASN A 164 3.96 -0.04 -15.70
N LYS A 165 2.96 0.84 -15.87
CA LYS A 165 3.01 2.20 -15.32
C LYS A 165 2.30 2.35 -13.97
N GLU A 166 1.16 1.67 -13.77
CA GLU A 166 0.31 1.82 -12.57
C GLU A 166 0.11 0.50 -11.81
N THR A 167 -0.07 -0.62 -12.51
CA THR A 167 -0.22 -1.95 -11.90
C THR A 167 1.09 -2.71 -12.05
N GLY A 168 1.48 -3.52 -11.07
CA GLY A 168 2.65 -4.39 -11.16
C GLY A 168 4.02 -3.69 -11.06
N TYR A 169 4.09 -2.38 -10.77
CA TYR A 169 5.37 -1.66 -10.72
C TYR A 169 6.37 -2.24 -9.71
N LYS A 170 5.92 -2.96 -8.69
CA LYS A 170 6.78 -3.64 -7.72
C LYS A 170 7.43 -4.89 -8.29
N GLU A 171 6.79 -5.54 -9.25
CA GLU A 171 7.30 -6.74 -9.90
C GLU A 171 8.58 -6.48 -10.69
N ILE A 172 8.74 -5.26 -11.23
CA ILE A 172 9.97 -4.87 -11.92
C ILE A 172 11.17 -4.98 -10.97
N PHE A 173 11.01 -4.58 -9.70
CA PHE A 173 12.05 -4.75 -8.69
C PHE A 173 12.29 -6.23 -8.37
N VAL A 174 11.20 -6.99 -8.21
CA VAL A 174 11.27 -8.42 -7.89
C VAL A 174 11.94 -9.22 -9.00
N ASN A 175 11.62 -8.93 -10.26
CA ASN A 175 12.12 -9.67 -11.41
C ASN A 175 13.50 -9.20 -11.90
N SER A 176 13.94 -8.01 -11.51
CA SER A 176 15.25 -7.49 -11.94
C SER A 176 16.41 -8.21 -11.26
N LYS A 177 17.38 -8.68 -12.06
CA LYS A 177 18.64 -9.27 -11.58
C LYS A 177 19.58 -8.24 -10.97
N ASN A 178 19.47 -6.97 -11.33
CA ASN A 178 20.37 -5.88 -10.93
C ASN A 178 19.89 -5.12 -9.69
N ILE A 179 18.87 -5.63 -8.99
CA ILE A 179 18.28 -5.08 -7.79
C ILE A 179 18.60 -6.01 -6.61
N LYS A 180 19.24 -5.46 -5.58
CA LYS A 180 19.45 -6.14 -4.29
C LYS A 180 18.12 -6.14 -3.53
N LYS A 181 17.37 -7.22 -3.67
CA LYS A 181 16.05 -7.35 -3.07
C LYS A 181 16.05 -8.29 -1.88
N SER A 182 15.13 -8.04 -0.96
CA SER A 182 14.82 -8.93 0.16
C SER A 182 13.32 -9.11 0.30
N PHE A 183 12.92 -10.21 0.92
CA PHE A 183 11.55 -10.51 1.24
C PHE A 183 11.41 -10.54 2.76
N PHE A 184 10.57 -9.66 3.29
CA PHE A 184 10.27 -9.65 4.71
C PHE A 184 9.31 -10.79 5.03
N VAL A 185 9.83 -11.83 5.69
CA VAL A 185 9.03 -12.98 6.11
C VAL A 185 8.32 -12.66 7.41
N PHE A 186 7.00 -12.72 7.37
CA PHE A 186 6.15 -12.56 8.53
C PHE A 186 5.81 -13.95 9.13
N ASN A 187 6.48 -14.28 10.22
CA ASN A 187 6.19 -15.51 10.92
C ASN A 187 5.12 -15.23 11.99
N SER A 188 3.87 -15.46 11.65
CA SER A 188 2.75 -15.38 12.60
C SER A 188 2.50 -16.74 13.23
N LYS A 189 2.47 -16.77 14.58
CA LYS A 189 1.91 -17.93 15.31
C LYS A 189 0.38 -18.00 15.24
N LEU A 190 -0.25 -16.99 14.62
CA LEU A 190 -1.69 -16.93 14.44
C LEU A 190 -2.04 -17.51 13.06
N GLU A 191 -3.04 -18.36 13.05
CA GLU A 191 -3.65 -18.82 11.80
C GLU A 191 -4.27 -17.64 11.06
N VAL A 192 -3.70 -17.32 9.92
CA VAL A 192 -4.23 -16.31 9.01
C VAL A 192 -5.04 -17.02 7.93
N PRO A 193 -6.32 -16.69 7.76
CA PRO A 193 -7.10 -17.26 6.67
C PRO A 193 -6.44 -16.94 5.32
N PRO A 194 -6.19 -17.94 4.45
CA PRO A 194 -5.48 -17.73 3.18
C PRO A 194 -6.14 -16.70 2.25
N SER A 195 -7.45 -16.54 2.39
CA SER A 195 -8.26 -15.62 1.59
C SER A 195 -8.33 -14.19 2.17
N LEU A 196 -7.68 -13.92 3.30
CA LEU A 196 -7.80 -12.62 3.95
C LEU A 196 -7.02 -11.54 3.19
N ARG A 197 -7.77 -10.63 2.57
CA ARG A 197 -7.25 -9.44 1.91
C ARG A 197 -7.78 -8.18 2.61
N LEU A 198 -6.86 -7.33 3.04
CA LEU A 198 -7.15 -6.11 3.78
C LEU A 198 -6.80 -4.86 2.94
N THR A 199 -7.42 -4.74 1.76
CA THR A 199 -7.35 -3.56 0.88
C THR A 199 -8.75 -3.07 0.56
N ILE A 200 -8.88 -1.83 0.09
CA ILE A 200 -10.17 -1.24 -0.28
C ILE A 200 -10.18 -0.95 -1.79
N ASP A 201 -10.70 -1.91 -2.57
CA ASP A 201 -10.79 -1.82 -4.02
C ASP A 201 -12.22 -1.79 -4.56
N TYR A 202 -13.16 -2.38 -3.84
CA TYR A 202 -14.56 -2.51 -4.23
C TYR A 202 -15.50 -1.90 -3.19
N PRO A 203 -16.77 -1.61 -3.54
CA PRO A 203 -17.78 -1.18 -2.55
C PRO A 203 -17.93 -2.15 -1.39
N GLU A 204 -17.80 -3.45 -1.67
CA GLU A 204 -17.88 -4.52 -0.68
C GLU A 204 -16.72 -4.47 0.33
N ASP A 205 -15.49 -4.15 -0.12
CA ASP A 205 -14.34 -3.91 0.77
C ASP A 205 -14.61 -2.73 1.70
N LEU A 206 -15.19 -1.65 1.17
CA LEU A 206 -15.58 -0.49 1.97
C LEU A 206 -16.64 -0.84 3.01
N SER A 207 -17.63 -1.66 2.64
CA SER A 207 -18.64 -2.15 3.58
C SER A 207 -18.02 -3.00 4.67
N PHE A 208 -17.13 -3.92 4.29
CA PHE A 208 -16.35 -4.71 5.25
C PHE A 208 -15.53 -3.82 6.19
N ALA A 209 -14.80 -2.83 5.64
CA ALA A 209 -14.02 -1.89 6.43
C ALA A 209 -14.90 -1.14 7.45
N ARG A 210 -16.08 -0.66 7.06
CA ARG A 210 -17.03 0.00 7.97
C ARG A 210 -17.44 -0.91 9.12
N ASN A 211 -17.75 -2.18 8.84
CA ASN A 211 -18.11 -3.16 9.86
C ASN A 211 -16.96 -3.43 10.83
N ILE A 212 -15.73 -3.63 10.31
CA ILE A 212 -14.55 -3.85 11.16
C ILE A 212 -14.26 -2.62 12.02
N PHE A 213 -14.25 -1.42 11.43
CA PHE A 213 -13.97 -0.17 12.15
C PHE A 213 -15.05 0.25 13.15
N SER A 214 -16.27 -0.29 13.07
CA SER A 214 -17.28 -0.08 14.13
C SER A 214 -16.98 -0.87 15.40
N ILE A 215 -16.16 -1.93 15.31
CA ILE A 215 -15.78 -2.81 16.41
C ILE A 215 -14.37 -2.50 16.92
N LEU A 216 -13.46 -2.11 16.00
CA LEU A 216 -12.06 -1.85 16.33
C LEU A 216 -11.89 -0.64 17.25
N LYS A 217 -11.01 -0.79 18.23
CA LYS A 217 -10.49 0.34 19.02
C LYS A 217 -9.59 1.22 18.14
N LYS A 218 -9.36 2.46 18.57
CA LYS A 218 -8.52 3.44 17.84
C LYS A 218 -7.11 2.92 17.55
N ASP A 219 -6.53 2.15 18.47
CA ASP A 219 -5.15 1.64 18.41
C ASP A 219 -5.12 0.12 18.16
N PHE A 220 -5.86 -0.31 17.15
CA PHE A 220 -5.91 -1.71 16.77
C PHE A 220 -4.63 -2.19 16.08
N THR A 221 -4.38 -3.50 16.20
CA THR A 221 -3.36 -4.24 15.46
C THR A 221 -4.01 -5.24 14.51
N TYR A 222 -3.22 -5.86 13.64
CA TYR A 222 -3.71 -6.95 12.78
C TYR A 222 -4.26 -8.12 13.61
N LYS A 223 -3.77 -8.35 14.85
CA LYS A 223 -4.27 -9.40 15.75
C LYS A 223 -5.71 -9.15 16.16
N ASP A 224 -6.07 -7.89 16.40
CA ASP A 224 -7.45 -7.51 16.73
C ASP A 224 -8.39 -7.78 15.54
N ILE A 225 -7.93 -7.52 14.31
CA ILE A 225 -8.68 -7.83 13.09
C ILE A 225 -8.88 -9.34 12.96
N LEU A 226 -7.82 -10.14 13.15
CA LEU A 226 -7.91 -11.61 13.09
C LEU A 226 -8.89 -12.15 14.14
N LYS A 227 -8.86 -11.61 15.35
CA LYS A 227 -9.81 -11.97 16.40
C LYS A 227 -11.25 -11.69 15.98
N ILE A 228 -11.54 -10.48 15.47
CA ILE A 228 -12.88 -10.12 15.00
C ILE A 228 -13.35 -11.08 13.91
N ILE A 229 -12.48 -11.42 12.96
CA ILE A 229 -12.81 -12.34 11.87
C ILE A 229 -13.09 -13.75 12.40
N LYS A 230 -12.28 -14.23 13.37
CA LYS A 230 -12.49 -15.52 14.02
C LYS A 230 -13.84 -15.58 14.74
N ASP A 231 -14.18 -14.48 15.44
CA ASP A 231 -15.43 -14.40 16.20
C ASP A 231 -16.66 -14.17 15.28
N ASN A 232 -16.44 -13.82 13.99
CA ASN A 232 -17.48 -13.53 13.00
C ASN A 232 -17.19 -14.19 11.64
N PRO A 233 -17.37 -15.53 11.52
CA PRO A 233 -17.00 -16.29 10.30
C PRO A 233 -17.69 -15.80 9.00
N ASP A 234 -18.87 -15.20 9.11
CA ASP A 234 -19.57 -14.66 7.93
C ASP A 234 -18.87 -13.46 7.30
N LEU A 235 -18.06 -12.74 8.06
CA LEU A 235 -17.19 -11.69 7.50
C LEU A 235 -16.14 -12.29 6.58
N LEU A 236 -15.56 -13.44 6.96
CA LEU A 236 -14.55 -14.12 6.15
C LEU A 236 -15.15 -14.61 4.81
N LYS A 237 -16.33 -15.24 4.84
CA LYS A 237 -17.01 -15.70 3.61
C LYS A 237 -17.24 -14.57 2.61
N LYS A 238 -17.59 -13.37 3.11
CA LYS A 238 -17.75 -12.18 2.25
C LYS A 238 -16.43 -11.78 1.61
N ILE A 239 -15.31 -11.75 2.38
CA ILE A 239 -13.97 -11.44 1.87
C ILE A 239 -13.53 -12.46 0.82
N GLU A 240 -13.73 -13.73 1.05
CA GLU A 240 -13.37 -14.80 0.11
C GLU A 240 -14.01 -14.60 -1.27
N LYS A 241 -15.31 -14.25 -1.30
CA LYS A 241 -16.02 -13.96 -2.55
C LYS A 241 -15.42 -12.75 -3.26
N ILE A 242 -15.09 -11.69 -2.53
CA ILE A 242 -14.48 -10.48 -3.08
C ILE A 242 -13.05 -10.78 -3.57
N ASN A 243 -12.30 -11.56 -2.81
CA ASN A 243 -10.92 -11.92 -3.15
C ASN A 243 -10.84 -12.72 -4.47
N LYS A 244 -11.73 -13.67 -4.69
CA LYS A 244 -11.83 -14.39 -5.98
C LYS A 244 -12.06 -13.43 -7.16
N LYS A 245 -12.94 -12.43 -6.99
CA LYS A 245 -13.20 -11.39 -7.99
C LYS A 245 -11.96 -10.51 -8.21
N TRP A 246 -11.29 -10.10 -7.13
CA TRP A 246 -10.07 -9.30 -7.19
C TRP A 246 -8.95 -10.04 -7.91
N LEU A 247 -8.68 -11.29 -7.55
CA LEU A 247 -7.63 -12.11 -8.14
C LEU A 247 -7.82 -12.29 -9.65
N LYS A 248 -9.06 -12.55 -10.08
CA LYS A 248 -9.38 -12.65 -11.50
C LYS A 248 -9.07 -11.36 -12.26
N ASN A 249 -9.42 -10.21 -11.68
CA ASN A 249 -9.14 -8.91 -12.31
C ASN A 249 -7.65 -8.58 -12.30
N TYR A 250 -6.94 -8.87 -11.20
CA TYR A 250 -5.49 -8.68 -11.09
C TYR A 250 -4.74 -9.46 -12.16
N ASN A 251 -5.01 -10.77 -12.26
CA ASN A 251 -4.36 -11.62 -13.28
C ASN A 251 -4.60 -11.09 -14.70
N ARG A 252 -5.82 -10.66 -15.02
CA ARG A 252 -6.14 -10.06 -16.32
C ARG A 252 -5.37 -8.76 -16.59
N GLU A 253 -5.20 -7.90 -15.58
CA GLU A 253 -4.41 -6.68 -15.71
C GLU A 253 -2.92 -7.01 -15.92
N MET A 254 -2.42 -8.06 -15.26
CA MET A 254 -1.04 -8.52 -15.41
C MET A 254 -0.74 -9.18 -16.75
N GLU A 255 -1.71 -9.91 -17.33
CA GLU A 255 -1.59 -10.50 -18.68
C GLU A 255 -1.56 -9.43 -19.79
N ASN A 256 -2.16 -8.26 -19.53
CA ASN A 256 -2.23 -7.13 -20.46
C ASN A 256 -1.11 -6.09 -20.24
N SER A 257 -0.21 -6.32 -19.30
CA SER A 257 0.93 -5.44 -18.97
C SER A 257 2.27 -6.06 -19.36
#